data_f491021bf46b482012769a4b101e3a53
#
_entry.id   f491021bf46b482012769a4b101e3a53
#
_cell.length_a   1.000
_cell.length_b   1.000
_cell.length_c   1.000
_cell.angle_alpha   90.00
_cell.angle_beta   90.00
_cell.angle_gamma   90.00
#
_symmetry.space_group_name_H-M   'P 1'
#
loop_
_entity.id
_entity.type
_entity.pdbx_description
1 polymer ?
#
loop_
_entity_poly.entity_id
_entity_poly.type
_entity_poly.pdbx_seq_one_letter_code
_entity_poly.pdbx_strand_id
1 'polypeptide(L)'
;KVAPKLVVEDTPVVQTPVVPVASEKKTKDVKSVRFELAVYMLGNAMLIESVPEQTDLAHREFSQKLAVNILKAIHRQPGEPVTQLITWPLFEHPNAPKDQEAASSYLKGKLQGMKVDRDVELVIYSGRSAADFALGESLTPGEKIKRDGVDHLVTYSLGQLLNSPAMKADFWDQISAS
;
A
#
# COMPACT_ATOMS: atom_id res chain seq x y z
N LYS A 1 27.64 -69.77 -51.78
CA LYS A 1 28.02 -68.46 -51.20
C LYS A 1 26.75 -67.75 -50.86
N VAL A 2 26.44 -67.76 -49.57
CA VAL A 2 25.24 -67.16 -48.99
C VAL A 2 25.63 -65.86 -48.42
N ALA A 3 24.97 -64.78 -48.84
CA ALA A 3 25.16 -63.42 -48.23
C ALA A 3 24.31 -63.30 -46.99
N PRO A 4 24.78 -62.64 -45.93
CA PRO A 4 24.01 -62.49 -44.72
C PRO A 4 23.00 -61.33 -44.83
N LYS A 5 21.82 -61.60 -44.30
CA LYS A 5 20.66 -60.69 -44.19
C LYS A 5 20.87 -59.74 -43.09
N LEU A 6 20.86 -58.44 -43.40
CA LEU A 6 20.91 -57.34 -42.38
C LEU A 6 19.55 -57.33 -41.68
N VAL A 7 19.61 -57.47 -40.33
CA VAL A 7 18.49 -57.24 -39.41
C VAL A 7 18.50 -55.78 -39.11
N VAL A 8 17.42 -55.09 -39.44
CA VAL A 8 17.19 -53.66 -39.01
C VAL A 8 16.57 -53.74 -37.62
N GLU A 9 17.30 -53.20 -36.63
CA GLU A 9 16.82 -53.08 -35.29
C GLU A 9 15.88 -51.84 -35.20
N ASP A 10 14.65 -52.10 -34.77
CA ASP A 10 13.64 -51.08 -34.46
C ASP A 10 14.06 -50.29 -33.24
N THR A 11 14.40 -49.00 -33.42
CA THR A 11 14.62 -48.07 -32.35
C THR A 11 13.27 -47.54 -31.84
N PRO A 12 12.98 -47.60 -30.53
CA PRO A 12 11.72 -47.05 -30.00
C PRO A 12 11.72 -45.53 -30.07
N VAL A 13 10.69 -44.98 -30.72
CA VAL A 13 10.39 -43.56 -30.77
C VAL A 13 10.05 -43.10 -29.35
N VAL A 14 10.95 -42.31 -28.76
CA VAL A 14 10.69 -41.61 -27.50
C VAL A 14 9.65 -40.52 -27.77
N GLN A 15 8.43 -40.74 -27.32
CA GLN A 15 7.40 -39.71 -27.28
C GLN A 15 7.76 -38.66 -26.20
N THR A 16 8.16 -37.49 -26.64
CA THR A 16 8.25 -36.31 -25.78
C THR A 16 6.86 -35.96 -25.23
N PRO A 17 6.70 -35.77 -23.89
CA PRO A 17 5.42 -35.35 -23.35
C PRO A 17 5.08 -33.96 -23.86
N VAL A 18 3.95 -33.83 -24.53
CA VAL A 18 3.35 -32.56 -24.93
C VAL A 18 2.94 -31.85 -23.62
N VAL A 19 3.69 -30.84 -23.24
CA VAL A 19 3.30 -29.94 -22.16
C VAL A 19 2.00 -29.24 -22.59
N PRO A 20 0.92 -29.32 -21.81
CA PRO A 20 -0.31 -28.60 -22.15
C PRO A 20 -0.01 -27.12 -22.15
N VAL A 21 -0.15 -26.48 -23.31
CA VAL A 21 -0.14 -25.02 -23.44
C VAL A 21 -1.23 -24.47 -22.52
N ALA A 22 -0.82 -23.77 -21.47
CA ALA A 22 -1.72 -23.11 -20.56
C ALA A 22 -2.64 -22.21 -21.38
N SER A 23 -3.94 -22.48 -21.29
CA SER A 23 -5.00 -21.68 -21.90
C SER A 23 -4.79 -20.22 -21.56
N GLU A 24 -4.64 -19.38 -22.56
CA GLU A 24 -4.67 -17.92 -22.43
C GLU A 24 -5.97 -17.54 -21.71
N LYS A 25 -5.89 -17.28 -20.41
CA LYS A 25 -6.96 -16.60 -19.69
C LYS A 25 -7.14 -15.26 -20.39
N LYS A 26 -8.28 -15.08 -21.06
CA LYS A 26 -8.75 -13.76 -21.53
C LYS A 26 -8.55 -12.78 -20.39
N THR A 27 -7.60 -11.89 -20.54
CA THR A 27 -7.41 -10.74 -19.65
C THR A 27 -8.69 -9.91 -19.72
N LYS A 28 -9.55 -10.04 -18.69
CA LYS A 28 -10.53 -9.00 -18.39
C LYS A 28 -9.71 -7.73 -18.25
N ASP A 29 -10.20 -6.62 -18.80
CA ASP A 29 -9.61 -5.29 -18.58
C ASP A 29 -9.57 -5.01 -17.07
N VAL A 30 -8.49 -5.45 -16.44
CA VAL A 30 -8.28 -5.23 -15.01
C VAL A 30 -7.82 -3.80 -14.87
N LYS A 31 -8.68 -2.98 -14.28
CA LYS A 31 -8.38 -1.56 -14.03
C LYS A 31 -7.08 -1.48 -13.23
N SER A 32 -6.04 -0.94 -13.85
CA SER A 32 -4.75 -0.73 -13.19
C SER A 32 -4.90 0.26 -12.04
N VAL A 33 -4.43 -0.12 -10.86
CA VAL A 33 -4.42 0.71 -9.67
C VAL A 33 -3.03 1.33 -9.50
N ARG A 34 -3.00 2.61 -9.16
CA ARG A 34 -1.77 3.35 -8.84
C ARG A 34 -1.97 4.13 -7.56
N PHE A 35 -0.99 4.12 -6.70
CA PHE A 35 -0.94 5.00 -5.54
C PHE A 35 0.50 5.28 -5.09
N GLU A 36 0.66 6.40 -4.44
CA GLU A 36 1.83 6.75 -3.66
C GLU A 36 1.34 7.16 -2.27
N LEU A 37 1.80 6.46 -1.24
CA LEU A 37 1.45 6.73 0.16
C LEU A 37 2.70 7.09 0.93
N ALA A 38 2.67 8.22 1.63
CA ALA A 38 3.67 8.57 2.63
C ALA A 38 3.20 8.08 4.00
N VAL A 39 4.05 7.34 4.68
CA VAL A 39 3.79 6.82 6.02
C VAL A 39 4.77 7.46 6.99
N TYR A 40 4.24 8.09 8.00
CA TYR A 40 4.98 8.76 9.07
C TYR A 40 4.70 8.03 10.38
N MET A 41 5.73 7.73 11.15
CA MET A 41 5.59 7.01 12.42
C MET A 41 6.37 7.73 13.51
N LEU A 42 5.75 7.85 14.68
CA LEU A 42 6.40 8.33 15.90
C LEU A 42 5.76 7.62 17.10
N GLY A 43 6.57 6.94 17.90
CA GLY A 43 6.11 6.15 19.03
C GLY A 43 5.08 5.09 18.61
N ASN A 44 3.91 5.10 19.23
CA ASN A 44 2.80 4.19 18.97
C ASN A 44 1.77 4.74 17.96
N ALA A 45 2.07 5.87 17.29
CA ALA A 45 1.18 6.46 16.29
C ALA A 45 1.77 6.41 14.87
N MET A 46 0.89 6.15 13.89
CA MET A 46 1.18 6.14 12.48
C MET A 46 0.24 7.10 11.75
N LEU A 47 0.77 7.92 10.84
CA LEU A 47 -0.02 8.75 9.95
C LEU A 47 0.27 8.34 8.50
N ILE A 48 -0.77 8.11 7.73
CA ILE A 48 -0.70 7.69 6.33
C ILE A 48 -1.36 8.76 5.47
N GLU A 49 -0.64 9.26 4.49
CA GLU A 49 -1.10 10.26 3.52
C GLU A 49 -1.04 9.71 2.10
N SER A 50 -2.08 9.95 1.31
CA SER A 50 -2.01 9.73 -0.14
C SER A 50 -1.36 10.94 -0.80
N VAL A 51 -0.25 10.68 -1.51
CA VAL A 51 0.52 11.71 -2.22
C VAL A 51 0.08 11.71 -3.68
N PRO A 52 -0.54 12.79 -4.20
CA PRO A 52 -0.84 12.90 -5.62
C PRO A 52 0.42 12.89 -6.48
N GLU A 53 0.38 12.23 -7.64
CA GLU A 53 1.54 12.11 -8.55
C GLU A 53 2.17 13.44 -8.96
N GLN A 54 1.38 14.51 -9.03
CA GLN A 54 1.82 15.84 -9.46
C GLN A 54 2.22 16.77 -8.28
N THR A 55 2.38 16.21 -7.08
CA THR A 55 2.74 17.02 -5.91
C THR A 55 4.20 17.47 -6.03
N ASP A 56 4.43 18.79 -6.00
CA ASP A 56 5.76 19.38 -6.01
C ASP A 56 6.55 19.10 -4.71
N LEU A 57 7.86 19.26 -4.78
CA LEU A 57 8.75 18.98 -3.64
C LEU A 57 8.45 19.87 -2.43
N ALA A 58 8.15 21.16 -2.66
CA ALA A 58 7.87 22.09 -1.56
C ALA A 58 6.61 21.67 -0.81
N HIS A 59 5.56 21.28 -1.52
CA HIS A 59 4.33 20.79 -0.91
C HIS A 59 4.58 19.49 -0.13
N ARG A 60 5.38 18.57 -0.67
CA ARG A 60 5.77 17.34 0.04
C ARG A 60 6.51 17.63 1.36
N GLU A 61 7.43 18.58 1.36
CA GLU A 61 8.15 18.99 2.56
C GLU A 61 7.23 19.62 3.60
N PHE A 62 6.27 20.47 3.18
CA PHE A 62 5.28 21.05 4.08
C PHE A 62 4.35 20.00 4.69
N SER A 63 3.87 19.06 3.87
CA SER A 63 3.05 17.94 4.34
C SER A 63 3.82 17.09 5.34
N GLN A 64 5.06 16.74 5.04
CA GLN A 64 5.93 15.99 5.95
C GLN A 64 6.13 16.71 7.30
N LYS A 65 6.45 18.00 7.27
CA LYS A 65 6.60 18.82 8.49
C LYS A 65 5.31 18.83 9.29
N LEU A 66 4.17 19.00 8.63
CA LEU A 66 2.87 18.99 9.30
C LEU A 66 2.57 17.63 9.92
N ALA A 67 2.76 16.51 9.18
CA ALA A 67 2.56 15.16 9.68
C ALA A 67 3.40 14.89 10.94
N VAL A 68 4.68 15.24 10.88
CA VAL A 68 5.60 15.08 12.02
C VAL A 68 5.16 15.93 13.23
N ASN A 69 4.72 17.17 13.00
CA ASN A 69 4.24 18.03 14.07
C ASN A 69 2.95 17.49 14.70
N ILE A 70 2.04 16.94 13.90
CA ILE A 70 0.84 16.27 14.38
C ILE A 70 1.22 15.09 15.28
N LEU A 71 2.08 14.21 14.83
CA LEU A 71 2.52 13.05 15.60
C LEU A 71 3.22 13.45 16.90
N LYS A 72 4.07 14.47 16.88
CA LYS A 72 4.71 15.03 18.08
C LYS A 72 3.70 15.60 19.07
N ALA A 73 2.67 16.29 18.58
CA ALA A 73 1.64 16.88 19.42
C ALA A 73 0.76 15.82 20.10
N ILE A 74 0.46 14.73 19.39
CA ILE A 74 -0.30 13.60 19.94
C ILE A 74 0.53 12.85 20.99
N HIS A 75 1.80 12.60 20.67
CA HIS A 75 2.60 11.63 21.40
C HIS A 75 3.36 12.18 22.60
N ARG A 76 3.50 13.48 22.75
CA ARG A 76 4.18 14.17 23.87
C ARG A 76 5.54 13.55 24.31
N GLN A 77 6.06 12.55 23.62
CA GLN A 77 7.33 11.87 23.92
C GLN A 77 8.41 12.28 22.92
N PRO A 78 9.66 12.44 23.35
CA PRO A 78 10.77 12.67 22.44
C PRO A 78 11.00 11.41 21.60
N GLY A 79 11.22 11.60 20.31
CA GLY A 79 11.53 10.53 19.37
C GLY A 79 11.82 11.10 18.01
N GLU A 80 12.52 10.33 17.19
CA GLU A 80 12.73 10.67 15.80
C GLU A 80 11.63 10.03 14.95
N PRO A 81 10.94 10.81 14.11
CA PRO A 81 9.94 10.27 13.20
C PRO A 81 10.60 9.43 12.12
N VAL A 82 9.99 8.29 11.82
CA VAL A 82 10.35 7.49 10.66
C VAL A 82 9.40 7.83 9.53
N THR A 83 9.95 8.11 8.35
CA THR A 83 9.17 8.38 7.14
C THR A 83 9.46 7.29 6.11
N GLN A 84 8.43 6.72 5.52
CA GLN A 84 8.54 5.76 4.43
C GLN A 84 7.55 6.08 3.32
N LEU A 85 8.02 5.98 2.07
CA LEU A 85 7.18 6.08 0.88
C LEU A 85 6.83 4.68 0.38
N ILE A 86 5.56 4.45 0.09
CA ILE A 86 5.03 3.21 -0.46
C ILE A 86 4.40 3.53 -1.80
N THR A 87 4.94 2.98 -2.87
CA THR A 87 4.45 3.20 -4.23
C THR A 87 3.89 1.92 -4.83
N TRP A 88 2.86 2.04 -5.66
CA TRP A 88 2.29 0.95 -6.44
C TRP A 88 1.95 1.43 -7.85
N PRO A 89 2.26 0.67 -8.92
CA PRO A 89 3.00 -0.60 -8.90
C PRO A 89 4.48 -0.41 -8.53
N LEU A 90 5.11 -1.47 -8.02
CA LEU A 90 6.52 -1.44 -7.62
C LEU A 90 7.46 -1.15 -8.79
N PHE A 91 7.08 -1.59 -9.98
CA PHE A 91 7.81 -1.37 -11.23
C PHE A 91 6.86 -1.47 -12.42
N GLU A 92 7.20 -0.74 -13.47
CA GLU A 92 6.44 -0.74 -14.73
C GLU A 92 6.90 -1.89 -15.61
N HIS A 93 6.21 -3.03 -15.51
CA HIS A 93 6.43 -4.17 -16.38
C HIS A 93 5.07 -4.68 -16.91
N PRO A 94 4.96 -5.07 -18.18
CA PRO A 94 3.69 -5.53 -18.77
C PRO A 94 3.03 -6.69 -18.01
N ASN A 95 3.84 -7.62 -17.50
CA ASN A 95 3.38 -8.81 -16.80
C ASN A 95 3.34 -8.67 -15.26
N ALA A 96 3.65 -7.47 -14.72
CA ALA A 96 3.53 -7.24 -13.29
C ALA A 96 2.06 -7.14 -12.89
N PRO A 97 1.65 -7.71 -11.73
CA PRO A 97 0.32 -7.51 -11.23
C PRO A 97 0.10 -6.02 -10.91
N LYS A 98 -1.00 -5.45 -11.41
CA LYS A 98 -1.35 -4.03 -11.24
C LYS A 98 -2.80 -3.86 -10.78
N ASP A 99 -3.45 -4.98 -10.45
CA ASP A 99 -4.84 -5.01 -10.02
C ASP A 99 -5.00 -4.60 -8.54
N GLN A 100 -6.26 -4.38 -8.15
CA GLN A 100 -6.63 -3.95 -6.81
C GLN A 100 -6.27 -4.98 -5.73
N GLU A 101 -6.37 -6.26 -6.03
CA GLU A 101 -6.12 -7.34 -5.06
C GLU A 101 -4.62 -7.41 -4.72
N ALA A 102 -3.76 -7.40 -5.74
CA ALA A 102 -2.32 -7.38 -5.58
C ALA A 102 -1.85 -6.11 -4.86
N ALA A 103 -2.40 -4.95 -5.23
CA ALA A 103 -2.13 -3.67 -4.59
C ALA A 103 -2.47 -3.68 -3.09
N SER A 104 -3.67 -4.17 -2.74
CA SER A 104 -4.14 -4.28 -1.35
C SER A 104 -3.29 -5.26 -0.54
N SER A 105 -2.97 -6.43 -1.11
CA SER A 105 -2.12 -7.43 -0.44
C SER A 105 -0.72 -6.89 -0.17
N TYR A 106 -0.12 -6.21 -1.14
CA TYR A 106 1.18 -5.57 -1.00
C TYR A 106 1.17 -4.51 0.10
N LEU A 107 0.19 -3.59 0.06
CA LEU A 107 0.08 -2.52 1.03
C LEU A 107 -0.15 -3.06 2.45
N LYS A 108 -1.04 -4.03 2.61
CA LYS A 108 -1.29 -4.69 3.89
C LYS A 108 -0.03 -5.32 4.47
N GLY A 109 0.72 -6.07 3.66
CA GLY A 109 1.99 -6.67 4.07
C GLY A 109 3.03 -5.62 4.48
N LYS A 110 3.14 -4.52 3.73
CA LYS A 110 4.05 -3.41 4.06
C LYS A 110 3.68 -2.73 5.38
N LEU A 111 2.42 -2.36 5.55
CA LEU A 111 1.95 -1.72 6.79
C LEU A 111 2.07 -2.66 8.00
N GLN A 112 1.80 -3.95 7.82
CA GLN A 112 2.00 -4.94 8.88
C GLN A 112 3.48 -5.07 9.25
N GLY A 113 4.39 -5.16 8.28
CA GLY A 113 5.83 -5.20 8.53
C GLY A 113 6.34 -3.98 9.29
N MET A 114 5.80 -2.79 9.01
CA MET A 114 6.16 -1.56 9.73
C MET A 114 5.68 -1.54 11.19
N LYS A 115 4.67 -2.34 11.53
CA LYS A 115 4.12 -2.43 12.90
C LYS A 115 4.82 -3.50 13.77
N VAL A 116 5.54 -4.46 13.16
CA VAL A 116 6.09 -5.65 13.87
C VAL A 116 6.93 -5.28 15.09
N ASP A 117 7.74 -4.22 14.97
CA ASP A 117 8.66 -3.81 16.06
C ASP A 117 8.10 -2.60 16.85
N ARG A 118 6.81 -2.32 16.73
CA ARG A 118 6.18 -1.13 17.31
C ARG A 118 4.77 -1.45 17.78
N ASP A 119 4.48 -1.12 19.02
CA ASP A 119 3.14 -1.20 19.60
C ASP A 119 2.27 -0.05 19.07
N VAL A 120 1.87 -0.14 17.79
CA VAL A 120 1.03 0.91 17.16
C VAL A 120 -0.38 0.82 17.73
N GLU A 121 -0.83 1.87 18.40
CA GLU A 121 -2.16 1.99 19.01
C GLU A 121 -3.09 2.88 18.19
N LEU A 122 -2.53 3.81 17.41
CA LEU A 122 -3.30 4.77 16.61
C LEU A 122 -2.77 4.84 15.18
N VAL A 123 -3.68 4.70 14.20
CA VAL A 123 -3.41 4.95 12.79
C VAL A 123 -4.32 6.06 12.28
N ILE A 124 -3.73 7.15 11.79
CA ILE A 124 -4.43 8.30 11.21
C ILE A 124 -4.30 8.22 9.70
N TYR A 125 -5.42 8.22 9.00
CA TYR A 125 -5.48 8.32 7.54
C TYR A 125 -5.78 9.75 7.15
N SER A 126 -4.79 10.39 6.55
CA SER A 126 -4.90 11.76 6.07
C SER A 126 -5.57 11.79 4.69
N GLY A 127 -6.86 12.06 4.70
CA GLY A 127 -7.72 12.05 3.53
C GLY A 127 -8.33 10.68 3.23
N ARG A 128 -9.50 10.71 2.56
CA ARG A 128 -10.27 9.51 2.20
C ARG A 128 -9.44 8.53 1.37
N SER A 129 -8.68 9.01 0.38
CA SER A 129 -7.90 8.15 -0.50
C SER A 129 -6.89 7.28 0.25
N ALA A 130 -6.27 7.80 1.32
CA ALA A 130 -5.36 7.03 2.16
C ALA A 130 -6.10 5.89 2.88
N ALA A 131 -7.31 6.15 3.39
CA ALA A 131 -8.16 5.15 4.04
C ALA A 131 -8.65 4.10 3.03
N ASP A 132 -9.16 4.53 1.86
CA ASP A 132 -9.65 3.64 0.81
C ASP A 132 -8.58 2.62 0.37
N PHE A 133 -7.33 3.07 0.19
CA PHE A 133 -6.23 2.17 -0.17
C PHE A 133 -5.80 1.25 0.98
N ALA A 134 -5.69 1.79 2.19
CA ALA A 134 -5.11 1.05 3.31
C ALA A 134 -6.11 0.15 4.04
N LEU A 135 -7.37 0.60 4.19
CA LEU A 135 -8.42 -0.17 4.86
C LEU A 135 -9.30 -0.96 3.89
N GLY A 136 -9.36 -0.55 2.62
CA GLY A 136 -10.28 -1.11 1.64
C GLY A 136 -11.73 -0.74 1.89
N GLU A 137 -11.99 0.26 2.73
CA GLU A 137 -13.31 0.77 3.09
C GLU A 137 -13.37 2.27 2.89
N SER A 138 -14.51 2.75 2.40
CA SER A 138 -14.73 4.18 2.20
C SER A 138 -15.28 4.79 3.49
N LEU A 139 -14.39 5.38 4.27
CA LEU A 139 -14.70 6.11 5.48
C LEU A 139 -14.65 7.61 5.24
N THR A 140 -15.40 8.37 6.05
CA THR A 140 -15.44 9.84 5.97
C THR A 140 -14.55 10.48 7.04
N PRO A 141 -14.08 11.72 6.83
CA PRO A 141 -13.33 12.45 7.86
C PRO A 141 -14.13 12.54 9.18
N GLY A 142 -13.47 12.21 10.29
CA GLY A 142 -14.05 12.12 11.62
C GLY A 142 -14.49 10.72 12.04
N GLU A 143 -14.58 9.77 11.09
CA GLU A 143 -14.93 8.39 11.44
C GLU A 143 -13.75 7.66 12.09
N LYS A 144 -14.09 6.92 13.14
CA LYS A 144 -13.16 6.08 13.91
C LYS A 144 -13.65 4.64 13.89
N ILE A 145 -12.71 3.74 13.72
CA ILE A 145 -12.96 2.30 13.85
C ILE A 145 -11.85 1.66 14.68
N LYS A 146 -12.17 0.61 15.41
CA LYS A 146 -11.19 -0.19 16.14
C LYS A 146 -11.01 -1.55 15.48
N ARG A 147 -9.76 -1.91 15.12
CA ARG A 147 -9.42 -3.21 14.53
C ARG A 147 -8.16 -3.75 15.18
N ASP A 148 -8.19 -5.01 15.58
CA ASP A 148 -7.04 -5.71 16.16
C ASP A 148 -6.40 -4.94 17.34
N GLY A 149 -7.22 -4.23 18.13
CA GLY A 149 -6.76 -3.42 19.26
C GLY A 149 -6.24 -2.03 18.87
N VAL A 150 -6.11 -1.72 17.58
CA VAL A 150 -5.62 -0.44 17.06
C VAL A 150 -6.79 0.49 16.73
N ASP A 151 -6.69 1.74 17.13
CA ASP A 151 -7.63 2.78 16.75
C ASP A 151 -7.27 3.36 15.39
N HIS A 152 -8.23 3.41 14.48
CA HIS A 152 -8.09 3.96 13.13
C HIS A 152 -8.98 5.19 13.00
N LEU A 153 -8.39 6.33 12.68
CA LEU A 153 -9.07 7.60 12.46
C LEU A 153 -8.88 8.06 11.02
N VAL A 154 -9.97 8.36 10.33
CA VAL A 154 -9.91 9.06 9.04
C VAL A 154 -10.11 10.55 9.28
N THR A 155 -9.27 11.37 8.66
CA THR A 155 -9.33 12.82 8.81
C THR A 155 -9.14 13.53 7.46
N TYR A 156 -9.08 14.85 7.49
CA TYR A 156 -8.79 15.68 6.32
C TYR A 156 -7.39 15.38 5.76
N SER A 157 -7.18 15.60 4.47
CA SER A 157 -5.84 15.50 3.89
C SER A 157 -4.92 16.59 4.46
N LEU A 158 -3.60 16.32 4.53
CA LEU A 158 -2.64 17.32 5.01
C LEU A 158 -2.71 18.59 4.17
N GLY A 159 -2.94 18.48 2.85
CA GLY A 159 -3.14 19.64 1.98
C GLY A 159 -4.36 20.48 2.38
N GLN A 160 -5.47 19.87 2.76
CA GLN A 160 -6.64 20.58 3.27
C GLN A 160 -6.32 21.26 4.61
N LEU A 161 -5.64 20.56 5.52
CA LEU A 161 -5.24 21.12 6.80
C LEU A 161 -4.26 22.29 6.65
N LEU A 162 -3.36 22.26 5.66
CA LEU A 162 -2.46 23.39 5.38
C LEU A 162 -3.22 24.65 5.00
N ASN A 163 -4.31 24.51 4.26
CA ASN A 163 -5.04 25.63 3.64
C ASN A 163 -6.26 26.12 4.44
N SER A 164 -6.70 25.38 5.48
CA SER A 164 -7.93 25.72 6.23
C SER A 164 -7.73 25.70 7.75
N PRO A 165 -7.74 26.86 8.40
CA PRO A 165 -7.70 26.92 9.87
C PRO A 165 -8.88 26.23 10.55
N ALA A 166 -10.09 26.30 9.97
CA ALA A 166 -11.28 25.64 10.50
C ALA A 166 -11.10 24.10 10.52
N MET A 167 -10.59 23.52 9.41
CA MET A 167 -10.32 22.08 9.37
C MET A 167 -9.24 21.65 10.37
N LYS A 168 -8.30 22.54 10.72
CA LYS A 168 -7.32 22.24 11.77
C LYS A 168 -7.99 22.14 13.14
N ALA A 169 -8.93 23.01 13.45
CA ALA A 169 -9.69 22.94 14.70
C ALA A 169 -10.49 21.63 14.78
N ASP A 170 -11.27 21.33 13.75
CA ASP A 170 -12.04 20.07 13.67
C ASP A 170 -11.15 18.85 13.79
N PHE A 171 -9.97 18.87 13.18
CA PHE A 171 -9.00 17.79 13.27
C PHE A 171 -8.52 17.55 14.71
N TRP A 172 -8.20 18.61 15.44
CA TRP A 172 -7.79 18.49 16.84
C TRP A 172 -8.90 18.00 17.75
N ASP A 173 -10.15 18.41 17.49
CA ASP A 173 -11.32 17.92 18.20
C ASP A 173 -11.50 16.40 17.95
N GLN A 174 -11.33 15.93 16.72
CA GLN A 174 -11.40 14.52 16.35
C GLN A 174 -10.33 13.68 17.07
N ILE A 175 -9.10 14.18 17.18
CA ILE A 175 -8.01 13.48 17.88
C ILE A 175 -8.20 13.51 19.39
N SER A 176 -8.60 14.66 19.95
CA SER A 176 -8.75 14.83 21.41
C SER A 176 -9.88 14.00 21.99
N ALA A 177 -10.85 13.62 21.17
CA ALA A 177 -11.95 12.71 21.51
C ALA A 177 -11.57 11.22 21.39
N SER A 178 -10.26 10.91 21.21
CA SER A 178 -9.74 9.55 21.02
C SER A 178 -9.25 8.94 22.31
#